data_01ddd5b42812ae25ec299767a08df5b9
#
_entry.id   01ddd5b42812ae25ec299767a08df5b9
#
_cell.length_a   1.000
_cell.length_b   1.000
_cell.length_c   1.000
_cell.angle_alpha   90.00
_cell.angle_beta   90.00
_cell.angle_gamma   90.00
#
_symmetry.space_group_name_H-M   'P 1'
#
loop_
_entity.id
_entity.type
_entity.pdbx_description
1 polymer ?
#
loop_
_entity_poly.entity_id
_entity_poly.type
_entity_poly.pdbx_seq_one_letter_code
_entity_poly.pdbx_strand_id
1 'polypeptide(L)'
;MLKRRRRQPGEAYDSREYQQAATYHAYAKDLCESYTFDRSKYRLCVVEKRYASITRSGFAKLKEDLQFLDNALKTVLATYQDYFRERLMDGLSIRKYAEAHQLNRGSVDYMQKKFFSALARLLKERDEAEGRYRLRKPAQN
;
A
#
# COMPACT_ATOMS: atom_id res chain seq x y z
N MET A 1 -22.03 -9.38 6.19
CA MET A 1 -20.84 -8.80 5.56
C MET A 1 -20.14 -7.89 6.56
N LEU A 2 -18.94 -8.27 6.97
CA LEU A 2 -18.21 -7.48 7.93
C LEU A 2 -17.59 -6.26 7.24
N LYS A 3 -17.94 -5.09 7.73
CA LYS A 3 -17.29 -3.88 7.26
C LYS A 3 -15.84 -3.87 7.74
N ARG A 4 -14.94 -3.59 6.84
CA ARG A 4 -13.56 -3.43 7.21
C ARG A 4 -13.43 -2.25 8.17
N ARG A 5 -12.77 -2.48 9.29
CA ARG A 5 -12.53 -1.42 10.28
C ARG A 5 -11.56 -0.40 9.70
N ARG A 6 -11.94 0.86 9.73
CA ARG A 6 -11.04 1.95 9.39
C ARG A 6 -10.09 2.18 10.56
N ARG A 7 -8.84 2.45 10.26
CA ARG A 7 -7.91 2.90 11.30
C ARG A 7 -8.40 4.21 11.88
N GLN A 8 -8.43 4.27 13.20
CA GLN A 8 -8.80 5.50 13.90
C GLN A 8 -7.66 6.50 13.81
N PRO A 9 -7.96 7.82 13.72
CA PRO A 9 -6.91 8.83 13.81
C PRO A 9 -6.14 8.65 15.12
N GLY A 10 -4.83 8.62 15.05
CA GLY A 10 -3.98 8.46 16.22
C GLY A 10 -3.71 7.03 16.66
N GLU A 11 -4.32 6.02 16.04
CA GLU A 11 -3.91 4.64 16.27
C GLU A 11 -2.45 4.47 15.85
N ALA A 12 -1.65 3.87 16.73
CA ALA A 12 -0.26 3.55 16.39
C ALA A 12 -0.24 2.58 15.21
N TYR A 13 0.69 2.82 14.29
CA TYR A 13 0.89 1.90 13.19
C TYR A 13 1.40 0.58 13.76
N ASP A 14 0.57 -0.45 13.67
CA ASP A 14 0.92 -1.78 14.15
C ASP A 14 1.24 -2.66 12.94
N SER A 15 2.49 -3.11 12.86
CA SER A 15 2.93 -3.99 11.80
C SER A 15 2.16 -5.31 11.77
N ARG A 16 1.60 -5.75 12.91
CA ARG A 16 0.81 -6.96 12.96
C ARG A 16 -0.53 -6.80 12.26
N GLU A 17 -1.22 -5.66 12.43
CA GLU A 17 -2.46 -5.39 11.71
C GLU A 17 -2.20 -5.37 10.21
N TYR A 18 -1.14 -4.72 9.82
CA TYR A 18 -0.74 -4.66 8.42
C TYR A 18 -0.41 -6.05 7.87
N GLN A 19 0.27 -6.88 8.66
CA GLN A 19 0.63 -8.24 8.29
C GLN A 19 -0.55 -9.20 8.28
N GLN A 20 -1.71 -8.78 8.77
CA GLN A 20 -2.91 -9.62 8.80
C GLN A 20 -3.75 -9.54 7.53
N ALA A 21 -3.27 -8.90 6.49
CA ALA A 21 -3.92 -8.97 5.19
C ALA A 21 -4.08 -10.43 4.75
N ALA A 22 -5.28 -10.79 4.32
CA ALA A 22 -5.59 -12.18 3.97
C ALA A 22 -4.95 -12.64 2.66
N THR A 23 -4.64 -11.70 1.76
CA THR A 23 -4.07 -11.99 0.45
C THR A 23 -3.05 -10.93 0.08
N TYR A 24 -2.18 -11.25 -0.87
CA TYR A 24 -1.25 -10.25 -1.39
C TYR A 24 -1.95 -9.13 -2.14
N HIS A 25 -3.09 -9.40 -2.72
CA HIS A 25 -3.91 -8.36 -3.33
C HIS A 25 -4.39 -7.34 -2.28
N ALA A 26 -4.89 -7.83 -1.15
CA ALA A 26 -5.30 -6.97 -0.04
C ALA A 26 -4.10 -6.21 0.54
N TYR A 27 -2.95 -6.85 0.65
CA TYR A 27 -1.71 -6.21 1.10
C TYR A 27 -1.33 -5.05 0.17
N ALA A 28 -1.33 -5.30 -1.13
CA ALA A 28 -1.02 -4.27 -2.13
C ALA A 28 -1.98 -3.09 -2.04
N LYS A 29 -3.26 -3.39 -1.93
CA LYS A 29 -4.30 -2.37 -1.82
C LYS A 29 -4.14 -1.53 -0.56
N ASP A 30 -3.92 -2.18 0.58
CA ASP A 30 -3.70 -1.50 1.85
C ASP A 30 -2.47 -0.60 1.82
N LEU A 31 -1.38 -1.10 1.25
CA LEU A 31 -0.14 -0.34 1.11
C LEU A 31 -0.38 0.94 0.30
N CYS A 32 -1.10 0.84 -0.80
CA CYS A 32 -1.39 1.99 -1.65
C CYS A 32 -2.36 2.97 -1.00
N GLU A 33 -3.41 2.48 -0.36
CA GLU A 33 -4.43 3.32 0.27
C GLU A 33 -3.88 4.09 1.47
N SER A 34 -2.92 3.51 2.19
CA SER A 34 -2.32 4.16 3.35
C SER A 34 -1.02 4.91 3.02
N TYR A 35 -0.60 4.93 1.77
CA TYR A 35 0.72 5.42 1.36
C TYR A 35 1.00 6.83 1.87
N THR A 36 0.09 7.76 1.63
CA THR A 36 0.29 9.16 2.02
C THR A 36 0.43 9.30 3.53
N PHE A 37 -0.44 8.62 4.27
CA PHE A 37 -0.39 8.61 5.74
C PHE A 37 0.90 7.97 6.23
N ASP A 38 1.26 6.81 5.70
CA ASP A 38 2.45 6.07 6.11
C ASP A 38 3.73 6.83 5.80
N ARG A 39 3.78 7.49 4.66
CA ARG A 39 4.92 8.32 4.28
C ARG A 39 5.09 9.52 5.22
N SER A 40 4.00 10.16 5.59
CA SER A 40 4.02 11.27 6.55
C SER A 40 4.50 10.79 7.91
N LYS A 41 4.02 9.63 8.35
CA LYS A 41 4.43 9.04 9.62
C LYS A 41 5.91 8.67 9.63
N TYR A 42 6.39 8.08 8.54
CA TYR A 42 7.81 7.78 8.37
C TYR A 42 8.65 9.04 8.48
N ARG A 43 8.22 10.11 7.78
CA ARG A 43 8.92 11.40 7.82
C ARG A 43 8.99 11.97 9.23
N LEU A 44 7.91 11.91 9.98
CA LEU A 44 7.90 12.36 11.38
C LEU A 44 8.89 11.57 12.23
N CYS A 45 8.97 10.27 12.02
CA CYS A 45 9.91 9.43 12.74
C CYS A 45 11.37 9.75 12.40
N VAL A 46 11.67 9.96 11.13
CA VAL A 46 13.05 10.17 10.67
C VAL A 46 13.51 11.61 10.88
N VAL A 47 12.69 12.57 10.45
CA VAL A 47 13.08 13.98 10.41
C VAL A 47 12.90 14.63 11.77
N GLU A 48 11.78 14.36 12.44
CA GLU A 48 11.44 14.99 13.71
C GLU A 48 11.74 14.12 14.92
N LYS A 49 12.29 12.92 14.70
CA LYS A 49 12.63 11.94 15.75
C LYS A 49 11.45 11.63 16.68
N ARG A 50 10.26 11.58 16.14
CA ARG A 50 9.03 11.28 16.88
C ARG A 50 8.69 9.80 16.77
N TYR A 51 9.36 8.96 17.54
CA TYR A 51 9.19 7.51 17.47
C TYR A 51 8.08 6.97 18.37
N ALA A 52 7.47 7.82 19.20
CA ALA A 52 6.50 7.38 20.21
C ALA A 52 5.22 6.76 19.61
N SER A 53 4.89 7.08 18.38
CA SER A 53 3.65 6.60 17.74
C SER A 53 3.81 5.30 16.97
N ILE A 54 5.01 4.70 16.97
CA ILE A 54 5.27 3.49 16.19
C ILE A 54 6.30 2.63 16.93
N THR A 55 6.11 1.31 16.89
CA THR A 55 7.07 0.37 17.46
C THR A 55 8.31 0.29 16.56
N ARG A 56 9.43 -0.17 17.12
CA ARG A 56 10.67 -0.35 16.36
C ARG A 56 10.47 -1.30 15.16
N SER A 57 9.80 -2.43 15.39
CA SER A 57 9.50 -3.38 14.32
C SER A 57 8.54 -2.81 13.28
N GLY A 58 7.54 -2.05 13.73
CA GLY A 58 6.61 -1.36 12.83
C GLY A 58 7.30 -0.32 11.98
N PHE A 59 8.27 0.41 12.55
CA PHE A 59 9.05 1.39 11.80
C PHE A 59 9.89 0.73 10.71
N ALA A 60 10.57 -0.36 11.05
CA ALA A 60 11.40 -1.08 10.08
C ALA A 60 10.56 -1.62 8.91
N LYS A 61 9.38 -2.17 9.22
CA LYS A 61 8.46 -2.67 8.20
C LYS A 61 7.92 -1.54 7.34
N LEU A 62 7.52 -0.44 7.95
CA LEU A 62 7.03 0.74 7.25
C LEU A 62 8.07 1.25 6.27
N LYS A 63 9.31 1.41 6.72
CA LYS A 63 10.42 1.85 5.89
C LYS A 63 10.61 0.92 4.69
N GLU A 64 10.65 -0.37 4.95
CA GLU A 64 10.85 -1.38 3.91
C GLU A 64 9.73 -1.36 2.88
N ASP A 65 8.47 -1.30 3.32
CA ASP A 65 7.33 -1.31 2.42
C ASP A 65 7.26 -0.04 1.56
N LEU A 66 7.55 1.12 2.16
CA LEU A 66 7.57 2.39 1.42
C LEU A 66 8.69 2.39 0.38
N GLN A 67 9.88 1.93 0.75
CA GLN A 67 11.00 1.85 -0.19
C GLN A 67 10.71 0.87 -1.32
N PHE A 68 10.08 -0.26 -1.00
CA PHE A 68 9.70 -1.25 -2.00
C PHE A 68 8.72 -0.66 -3.03
N LEU A 69 7.67 0.01 -2.54
CA LEU A 69 6.68 0.62 -3.43
C LEU A 69 7.29 1.74 -4.28
N ASP A 70 8.08 2.62 -3.66
CA ASP A 70 8.75 3.71 -4.38
C ASP A 70 9.65 3.15 -5.49
N ASN A 71 10.42 2.12 -5.17
CA ASN A 71 11.31 1.49 -6.14
C ASN A 71 10.53 0.81 -7.27
N ALA A 72 9.44 0.11 -6.94
CA ALA A 72 8.60 -0.54 -7.94
C ALA A 72 8.00 0.49 -8.92
N LEU A 73 7.56 1.64 -8.41
CA LEU A 73 7.01 2.72 -9.22
C LEU A 73 8.07 3.38 -10.11
N LYS A 74 9.34 3.29 -9.75
CA LYS A 74 10.43 3.81 -10.59
C LYS A 74 10.90 2.81 -11.63
N THR A 75 10.57 1.55 -11.49
CA THR A 75 11.07 0.46 -12.33
C THR A 75 9.94 -0.31 -13.00
N VAL A 76 9.52 -1.42 -12.42
CA VAL A 76 8.56 -2.34 -13.04
C VAL A 76 7.18 -1.72 -13.23
N LEU A 77 6.76 -0.88 -12.30
CA LEU A 77 5.46 -0.22 -12.31
C LEU A 77 5.53 1.23 -12.80
N ALA A 78 6.56 1.59 -13.55
CA ALA A 78 6.78 2.97 -14.00
C ALA A 78 5.62 3.52 -14.84
N THR A 79 4.92 2.67 -15.58
CA THR A 79 3.76 3.08 -16.38
C THR A 79 2.58 3.53 -15.54
N TYR A 80 2.57 3.18 -14.25
CA TYR A 80 1.48 3.52 -13.33
C TYR A 80 1.80 4.73 -12.43
N GLN A 81 2.93 5.40 -12.64
CA GLN A 81 3.32 6.54 -11.79
C GLN A 81 2.27 7.64 -11.74
N ASP A 82 1.75 8.05 -12.91
CA ASP A 82 0.76 9.11 -12.97
C ASP A 82 -0.56 8.67 -12.34
N TYR A 83 -0.97 7.44 -12.61
CA TYR A 83 -2.15 6.85 -11.99
C TYR A 83 -2.03 6.86 -10.46
N PHE A 84 -0.89 6.38 -9.95
CA PHE A 84 -0.66 6.32 -8.50
C PHE A 84 -0.71 7.72 -7.89
N ARG A 85 0.01 8.67 -8.48
CA ARG A 85 0.05 10.04 -7.96
C ARG A 85 -1.34 10.68 -7.96
N GLU A 86 -2.04 10.64 -9.06
CA GLU A 86 -3.32 11.35 -9.20
C GLU A 86 -4.45 10.66 -8.44
N ARG A 87 -4.54 9.34 -8.53
CA ARG A 87 -5.64 8.59 -7.90
C ARG A 87 -5.42 8.35 -6.42
N LEU A 88 -4.22 7.95 -6.05
CA LEU A 88 -3.96 7.45 -4.70
C LEU A 88 -3.31 8.48 -3.79
N MET A 89 -2.46 9.34 -4.33
CA MET A 89 -1.87 10.42 -3.53
C MET A 89 -2.74 11.67 -3.53
N ASP A 90 -3.20 12.12 -4.68
CA ASP A 90 -3.99 13.35 -4.80
C ASP A 90 -5.48 13.11 -4.57
N GLY A 91 -5.91 11.85 -4.59
CA GLY A 91 -7.29 11.50 -4.26
C GLY A 91 -8.32 11.77 -5.34
N LEU A 92 -7.91 11.89 -6.60
CA LEU A 92 -8.87 12.05 -7.69
C LEU A 92 -9.80 10.84 -7.76
N SER A 93 -11.10 11.10 -7.92
CA SER A 93 -12.06 10.03 -8.14
C SER A 93 -11.81 9.35 -9.49
N ILE A 94 -12.32 8.13 -9.65
CA ILE A 94 -12.24 7.41 -10.93
C ILE A 94 -12.84 8.26 -12.05
N ARG A 95 -13.97 8.90 -11.79
CA ARG A 95 -14.64 9.76 -12.76
C ARG A 95 -13.76 10.93 -13.17
N LYS A 96 -13.18 11.65 -12.20
CA LYS A 96 -12.33 12.81 -12.50
C LYS A 96 -11.05 12.41 -13.21
N TYR A 97 -10.47 11.30 -12.81
CA TYR A 97 -9.28 10.77 -13.48
C TYR A 97 -9.59 10.41 -14.94
N ALA A 98 -10.70 9.72 -15.16
CA ALA A 98 -11.14 9.33 -16.51
C ALA A 98 -11.37 10.56 -17.39
N GLU A 99 -12.04 11.59 -16.85
CA GLU A 99 -12.27 12.83 -17.58
C GLU A 99 -10.96 13.52 -17.96
N ALA A 100 -10.02 13.61 -17.00
CA ALA A 100 -8.74 14.29 -17.21
C ALA A 100 -7.89 13.61 -18.26
N HIS A 101 -7.98 12.30 -18.38
CA HIS A 101 -7.18 11.50 -19.31
C HIS A 101 -7.95 11.04 -20.55
N GLN A 102 -9.18 11.51 -20.72
CA GLN A 102 -10.04 11.15 -21.84
C GLN A 102 -10.23 9.63 -21.97
N LEU A 103 -10.43 8.98 -20.85
CA LEU A 103 -10.65 7.55 -20.74
C LEU A 103 -12.09 7.27 -20.31
N ASN A 104 -12.61 6.10 -20.62
CA ASN A 104 -13.86 5.67 -20.04
C ASN A 104 -13.60 5.03 -18.66
N ARG A 105 -14.68 4.94 -17.85
CA ARG A 105 -14.58 4.40 -16.49
C ARG A 105 -14.09 2.95 -16.48
N GLY A 106 -14.54 2.14 -17.42
CA GLY A 106 -14.12 0.74 -17.51
C GLY A 106 -12.63 0.59 -17.73
N SER A 107 -12.02 1.48 -18.52
CA SER A 107 -10.57 1.49 -18.74
C SER A 107 -9.82 1.81 -17.45
N VAL A 108 -10.32 2.74 -16.66
CA VAL A 108 -9.70 3.09 -15.38
C VAL A 108 -9.83 1.95 -14.37
N ASP A 109 -10.99 1.32 -14.31
CA ASP A 109 -11.19 0.14 -13.44
C ASP A 109 -10.24 -1.00 -13.82
N TYR A 110 -10.06 -1.24 -15.10
CA TYR A 110 -9.15 -2.26 -15.60
C TYR A 110 -7.70 -1.92 -15.22
N MET A 111 -7.31 -0.66 -15.40
CA MET A 111 -5.97 -0.18 -15.02
C MET A 111 -5.70 -0.40 -13.53
N GLN A 112 -6.69 -0.08 -12.69
CA GLN A 112 -6.59 -0.27 -11.24
C GLN A 112 -6.38 -1.73 -10.88
N LYS A 113 -7.16 -2.62 -11.46
CA LYS A 113 -7.02 -4.07 -11.23
C LYS A 113 -5.65 -4.58 -11.67
N LYS A 114 -5.18 -4.15 -12.82
CA LYS A 114 -3.86 -4.50 -13.33
C LYS A 114 -2.75 -4.04 -12.40
N PHE A 115 -2.85 -2.80 -11.92
CA PHE A 115 -1.87 -2.23 -11.00
C PHE A 115 -1.78 -3.03 -9.70
N PHE A 116 -2.92 -3.25 -9.04
CA PHE A 116 -2.92 -3.99 -7.78
C PHE A 116 -2.48 -5.44 -7.96
N SER A 117 -2.86 -6.08 -9.05
CA SER A 117 -2.42 -7.46 -9.33
C SER A 117 -0.92 -7.55 -9.55
N ALA A 118 -0.35 -6.59 -10.27
CA ALA A 118 1.09 -6.54 -10.51
C ALA A 118 1.86 -6.29 -9.20
N LEU A 119 1.39 -5.34 -8.39
CA LEU A 119 2.03 -5.05 -7.10
C LEU A 119 1.91 -6.24 -6.15
N ALA A 120 0.75 -6.90 -6.12
CA ALA A 120 0.55 -8.09 -5.29
C ALA A 120 1.55 -9.18 -5.64
N ARG A 121 1.78 -9.40 -6.92
CA ARG A 121 2.76 -10.39 -7.38
C ARG A 121 4.18 -10.02 -6.96
N LEU A 122 4.54 -8.75 -7.08
CA LEU A 122 5.87 -8.29 -6.66
C LEU A 122 6.09 -8.46 -5.15
N LEU A 123 5.07 -8.15 -4.36
CA LEU A 123 5.13 -8.34 -2.90
C LEU A 123 5.29 -9.82 -2.55
N LYS A 124 4.55 -10.68 -3.22
CA LYS A 124 4.65 -12.13 -3.02
C LYS A 124 6.04 -12.64 -3.38
N GLU A 125 6.57 -12.23 -4.51
CA GLU A 125 7.92 -12.63 -4.95
C GLU A 125 8.97 -12.17 -3.96
N ARG A 126 8.85 -10.93 -3.44
CA ARG A 126 9.76 -10.43 -2.41
C ARG A 126 9.74 -11.30 -1.16
N ASP A 127 8.54 -11.58 -0.66
CA ASP A 127 8.39 -12.34 0.58
C ASP A 127 8.89 -13.77 0.42
N GLU A 128 8.63 -14.40 -0.72
CA GLU A 128 9.14 -15.73 -1.02
C GLU A 128 10.68 -15.75 -1.11
N ALA A 129 11.27 -14.74 -1.76
CA ALA A 129 12.72 -14.63 -1.88
C ALA A 129 13.41 -14.44 -0.54
N GLU A 130 12.76 -13.71 0.38
CA GLU A 130 13.29 -13.44 1.71
C GLU A 130 12.92 -14.51 2.73
N GLY A 131 12.07 -15.47 2.36
CA GLY A 131 11.59 -16.50 3.28
C GLY A 131 10.69 -15.94 4.38
N ARG A 132 10.11 -14.77 4.17
CA ARG A 132 9.24 -14.12 5.14
C ARG A 132 7.85 -13.95 4.56
N TYR A 133 6.85 -14.47 5.25
CA TYR A 133 5.46 -14.36 4.83
C TYR A 133 4.76 -13.35 5.72
N ARG A 134 4.20 -12.31 5.09
CA ARG A 134 3.55 -11.20 5.79
C ARG A 134 2.04 -11.28 5.73
N LEU A 135 1.53 -12.37 5.18
CA LEU A 135 0.09 -12.61 5.15
C LEU A 135 -0.35 -13.39 6.38
N ARG A 136 -1.64 -13.22 6.70
CA ARG A 136 -2.26 -14.03 7.73
C ARG A 136 -2.21 -15.50 7.29
N LYS A 137 -1.69 -16.35 8.14
CA LYS A 137 -1.75 -17.79 7.87
C LYS A 137 -3.20 -18.26 7.95
N PRO A 138 -3.63 -19.14 7.03
CA PRO A 138 -4.94 -19.75 7.15
C PRO A 138 -5.06 -20.43 8.50
N ALA A 139 -6.27 -20.37 9.10
CA ALA A 139 -6.52 -21.09 10.34
C ALA A 139 -6.23 -22.57 10.12
N GLN A 140 -5.34 -23.13 10.94
CA GLN A 140 -5.07 -24.56 10.90
C GLN A 140 -6.17 -25.26 11.68
N ASN A 141 -6.86 -26.15 11.00
CA ASN A 141 -7.85 -27.00 11.64
C ASN A 141 -7.16 -28.23 12.23
#